data_38261d8d268ebeaa4f489cee3ed2de6e
#
_entry.id   38261d8d268ebeaa4f489cee3ed2de6e
#
_cell.length_a   1.000
_cell.length_b   1.000
_cell.length_c   1.000
_cell.angle_alpha   90.00
_cell.angle_beta   90.00
_cell.angle_gamma   90.00
#
_symmetry.space_group_name_H-M   'P 1'
#
loop_
_entity.id
_entity.type
_entity.pdbx_description
1 polymer ?
#
loop_
_entity_poly.entity_id
_entity_poly.type
_entity_poly.pdbx_seq_one_letter_code
_entity_poly.pdbx_strand_id
1 'polypeptide(L)'
;MSTYLALPGIGSLKAKRSIVKGVIGRLQSRFNVSVSEVDHQDAHQIAVLGIAVVANDGRFVDQQLDAVLNFMRNDGRFYISHVERETFGF
;
A
#
# COMPACT_ATOMS: atom_id res chain seq x y z
N MET A 1 4.74 -7.11 -2.08
CA MET A 1 3.28 -6.99 -2.33
C MET A 1 3.01 -5.70 -3.06
N SER A 2 2.20 -5.75 -4.09
CA SER A 2 1.69 -4.55 -4.74
C SER A 2 0.20 -4.42 -4.45
N THR A 3 -0.23 -3.23 -4.03
CA THR A 3 -1.64 -2.94 -3.78
C THR A 3 -2.11 -1.86 -4.74
N TYR A 4 -3.20 -2.13 -5.42
CA TYR A 4 -3.82 -1.21 -6.37
C TYR A 4 -4.96 -0.51 -5.67
N LEU A 5 -4.85 0.81 -5.54
CA LEU A 5 -5.82 1.63 -4.83
C LEU A 5 -6.70 2.38 -5.82
N ALA A 6 -7.99 2.31 -5.62
CA ALA A 6 -8.95 3.15 -6.32
C ALA A 6 -9.31 4.33 -5.43
N LEU A 7 -9.20 5.54 -5.98
CA LEU A 7 -9.47 6.78 -5.28
C LEU A 7 -10.61 7.52 -5.98
N PRO A 8 -11.87 7.09 -5.76
CA PRO A 8 -13.01 7.69 -6.46
C PRO A 8 -13.18 9.15 -6.08
N GLY A 9 -13.51 9.98 -7.05
CA GLY A 9 -13.77 11.40 -6.83
C GLY A 9 -12.55 12.29 -6.71
N ILE A 10 -11.34 11.74 -6.78
CA ILE A 10 -10.11 12.54 -6.69
C ILE A 10 -9.83 13.15 -8.07
N GLY A 11 -9.85 14.49 -8.14
CA GLY A 11 -9.76 15.24 -9.39
C GLY A 11 -8.42 15.92 -9.65
N SER A 12 -7.42 15.74 -8.77
CA SER A 12 -6.11 16.36 -8.96
C SER A 12 -4.98 15.48 -8.45
N LEU A 13 -3.81 15.63 -9.06
CA LEU A 13 -2.59 14.96 -8.57
C LEU A 13 -2.19 15.44 -7.18
N LYS A 14 -2.42 16.70 -6.87
CA LYS A 14 -2.11 17.25 -5.56
C LYS A 14 -2.92 16.53 -4.46
N ALA A 15 -4.22 16.35 -4.67
CA ALA A 15 -5.08 15.64 -3.74
C ALA A 15 -4.68 14.16 -3.61
N LYS A 16 -4.39 13.51 -4.74
CA LYS A 16 -3.90 12.13 -4.74
C LYS A 16 -2.60 11.99 -3.95
N ARG A 17 -1.62 12.85 -4.22
CA ARG A 17 -0.32 12.79 -3.55
C ARG A 17 -0.45 12.98 -2.04
N SER A 18 -1.35 13.83 -1.60
CA SER A 18 -1.63 14.01 -0.17
C SER A 18 -2.15 12.72 0.47
N ILE A 19 -3.10 12.05 -0.17
CA ILE A 19 -3.66 10.77 0.33
C ILE A 19 -2.56 9.69 0.35
N VAL A 20 -1.85 9.52 -0.75
CA VAL A 20 -0.81 8.49 -0.89
C VAL A 20 0.30 8.71 0.13
N LYS A 21 0.77 9.94 0.29
CA LYS A 21 1.81 10.28 1.26
C LYS A 21 1.35 9.99 2.69
N GLY A 22 0.10 10.29 3.00
CA GLY A 22 -0.48 9.99 4.31
C GLY A 22 -0.56 8.49 4.59
N VAL A 23 -0.97 7.70 3.60
CA VAL A 23 -1.04 6.23 3.73
C VAL A 23 0.37 5.67 3.94
N ILE A 24 1.33 6.07 3.12
CA ILE A 24 2.72 5.61 3.24
C ILE A 24 3.27 5.95 4.63
N GLY A 25 3.07 7.17 5.10
CA GLY A 25 3.55 7.59 6.40
C GLY A 25 2.96 6.78 7.54
N ARG A 26 1.65 6.50 7.49
CA ARG A 26 0.98 5.67 8.51
C ARG A 26 1.45 4.23 8.49
N LEU A 27 1.64 3.66 7.29
CA LEU A 27 2.16 2.29 7.17
C LEU A 27 3.55 2.17 7.76
N GLN A 28 4.43 3.13 7.44
CA GLN A 28 5.81 3.12 7.94
C GLN A 28 5.90 3.37 9.44
N SER A 29 4.99 4.15 10.02
CA SER A 29 5.00 4.39 11.46
C SER A 29 4.41 3.22 12.25
N ARG A 30 3.51 2.45 11.65
CA ARG A 30 2.81 1.35 12.32
C ARG A 30 3.46 -0.01 12.10
N PHE A 31 4.11 -0.20 10.95
CA PHE A 31 4.70 -1.48 10.57
C PHE A 31 6.16 -1.29 10.16
N ASN A 32 6.96 -2.32 10.36
CA ASN A 32 8.33 -2.33 9.87
C ASN A 32 8.35 -2.77 8.40
N VAL A 33 8.00 -1.85 7.51
CA VAL A 33 7.86 -2.09 6.08
C VAL A 33 8.53 -0.97 5.29
N SER A 34 8.93 -1.29 4.07
CA SER A 34 9.29 -0.31 3.05
C SER A 34 8.09 -0.14 2.12
N VAL A 35 7.70 1.09 1.86
CA VAL A 35 6.53 1.41 1.02
C VAL A 35 6.90 2.50 0.04
N SER A 36 6.49 2.32 -1.21
CA SER A 36 6.66 3.34 -2.26
C SER A 36 5.51 3.27 -3.24
N GLU A 37 5.16 4.41 -3.84
CA GLU A 37 4.29 4.43 -4.99
C GLU A 37 5.14 4.00 -6.21
N VAL A 38 4.73 2.90 -6.88
CA VAL A 38 5.57 2.24 -7.88
C VAL A 38 5.02 2.32 -9.31
N ASP A 39 3.78 2.76 -9.50
CA ASP A 39 3.18 2.88 -10.82
C ASP A 39 2.00 3.85 -10.79
N HIS A 40 1.56 4.29 -11.96
CA HIS A 40 0.41 5.19 -12.15
C HIS A 40 0.56 6.54 -11.42
N GLN A 41 1.80 7.04 -11.28
CA GLN A 41 2.07 8.27 -10.54
C GLN A 41 1.33 9.49 -11.12
N ASP A 42 1.04 9.49 -12.41
CA ASP A 42 0.35 10.60 -13.08
C ASP A 42 -1.17 10.41 -13.17
N ALA A 43 -1.72 9.31 -12.72
CA ALA A 43 -3.15 9.07 -12.69
C ALA A 43 -3.78 9.63 -11.42
N HIS A 44 -4.96 10.26 -11.54
CA HIS A 44 -5.63 10.90 -10.39
C HIS A 44 -6.35 9.90 -9.49
N GLN A 45 -6.90 8.84 -10.07
CA GLN A 45 -7.86 7.96 -9.37
C GLN A 45 -7.33 6.55 -9.15
N ILE A 46 -6.05 6.33 -9.43
CA ILE A 46 -5.37 5.06 -9.23
C ILE A 46 -4.02 5.34 -8.58
N ALA A 47 -3.66 4.53 -7.59
CA ALA A 47 -2.31 4.50 -7.05
C ALA A 47 -1.89 3.04 -6.90
N VAL A 48 -0.62 2.75 -7.16
CA VAL A 48 -0.06 1.43 -6.91
C VAL A 48 1.06 1.56 -5.89
N LEU A 49 0.89 0.93 -4.74
CA LEU A 49 1.90 0.92 -3.68
C LEU A 49 2.64 -0.42 -3.68
N GLY A 50 3.96 -0.34 -3.77
CA GLY A 50 4.83 -1.48 -3.50
C GLY A 50 5.16 -1.53 -2.02
N ILE A 51 5.02 -2.70 -1.41
CA ILE A 51 5.24 -2.91 0.02
C ILE A 51 6.18 -4.09 0.17
N ALA A 52 7.30 -3.89 0.85
CA ALA A 52 8.29 -4.92 1.11
C ALA A 52 8.45 -5.17 2.60
N VAL A 53 8.44 -6.44 2.97
CA VAL A 53 8.70 -6.91 4.33
C VAL A 53 9.84 -7.91 4.26
N VAL A 54 10.81 -7.76 5.13
CA VAL A 54 11.93 -8.71 5.28
C VAL A 54 11.90 -9.25 6.69
N ALA A 55 11.95 -10.59 6.81
CA ALA A 55 12.04 -11.26 8.10
C ALA A 55 12.69 -12.62 7.90
N ASN A 56 13.06 -13.26 9.00
CA ASN A 56 13.68 -14.60 8.98
C ASN A 56 12.66 -15.75 9.06
N ASP A 57 11.37 -15.44 9.05
CA ASP A 57 10.30 -16.42 9.13
C ASP A 57 9.20 -16.03 8.14
N GLY A 58 8.88 -16.93 7.19
CA GLY A 58 7.86 -16.69 6.17
C GLY A 58 6.46 -16.50 6.74
N ARG A 59 6.11 -17.15 7.85
CA ARG A 59 4.81 -16.94 8.51
C ARG A 59 4.68 -15.54 9.07
N PHE A 60 5.74 -15.00 9.62
CA PHE A 60 5.76 -13.63 10.10
C PHE A 60 5.57 -12.63 8.95
N VAL A 61 6.22 -12.86 7.81
CA VAL A 61 6.06 -12.03 6.61
C VAL A 61 4.58 -12.04 6.18
N ASP A 62 3.96 -13.21 6.08
CA ASP A 62 2.56 -13.33 5.69
C ASP A 62 1.62 -12.62 6.68
N GLN A 63 1.86 -12.78 7.98
CA GLN A 63 1.08 -12.10 9.00
C GLN A 63 1.21 -10.58 8.92
N GLN A 64 2.41 -10.08 8.64
CA GLN A 64 2.64 -8.64 8.47
C GLN A 64 1.91 -8.11 7.25
N LEU A 65 1.98 -8.80 6.13
CA LEU A 65 1.28 -8.37 4.91
C LEU A 65 -0.25 -8.41 5.10
N ASP A 66 -0.78 -9.41 5.80
CA ASP A 66 -2.20 -9.47 6.13
C ASP A 66 -2.61 -8.28 7.02
N ALA A 67 -1.81 -7.94 8.01
CA ALA A 67 -2.06 -6.83 8.91
C ALA A 67 -2.02 -5.48 8.16
N VAL A 68 -1.08 -5.32 7.23
CA VAL A 68 -0.99 -4.14 6.37
C VAL A 68 -2.24 -3.99 5.51
N LEU A 69 -2.71 -5.08 4.88
CA LEU A 69 -3.93 -5.05 4.07
C LEU A 69 -5.15 -4.68 4.91
N ASN A 70 -5.30 -5.28 6.09
CA ASN A 70 -6.42 -4.97 6.97
C ASN A 70 -6.41 -3.50 7.41
N PHE A 71 -5.25 -2.98 7.73
CA PHE A 71 -5.08 -1.57 8.08
C PHE A 71 -5.49 -0.66 6.92
N MET A 72 -5.05 -0.97 5.70
CA MET A 72 -5.36 -0.18 4.52
C MET A 72 -6.86 -0.22 4.19
N ARG A 73 -7.52 -1.37 4.36
CA ARG A 73 -8.95 -1.52 4.08
C ARG A 73 -9.85 -0.67 4.98
N ASN A 74 -9.35 -0.24 6.13
CA ASN A 74 -10.10 0.59 7.06
C ASN A 74 -9.92 2.09 6.85
N ASP A 75 -9.18 2.52 5.82
CA ASP A 75 -8.86 3.92 5.61
C ASP A 75 -10.09 4.78 5.24
N GLY A 76 -10.93 4.32 4.34
CA GLY A 76 -12.14 5.04 3.93
C GLY A 76 -11.98 6.05 2.79
N ARG A 77 -10.75 6.47 2.46
CA ARG A 77 -10.48 7.42 1.37
C ARG A 77 -10.24 6.74 0.04
N PHE A 78 -9.99 5.47 0.07
CA PHE A 78 -9.75 4.62 -1.09
C PHE A 78 -10.22 3.21 -0.80
N TYR A 79 -10.27 2.37 -1.82
CA TYR A 79 -10.41 0.93 -1.62
C TYR A 79 -9.36 0.19 -2.43
N ILE A 80 -9.02 -1.02 -1.99
CA ILE A 80 -8.07 -1.87 -2.68
C ILE A 80 -8.81 -2.62 -3.78
N SER A 81 -8.45 -2.36 -5.04
CA SER A 81 -9.08 -3.00 -6.19
C SER A 81 -8.38 -4.28 -6.62
N HIS A 82 -7.10 -4.41 -6.32
CA HIS A 82 -6.29 -5.57 -6.71
C HIS A 82 -5.07 -5.68 -5.81
N VAL A 83 -4.64 -6.92 -5.55
CA VAL A 83 -3.43 -7.21 -4.77
C VAL A 83 -2.61 -8.25 -5.52
N GLU A 84 -1.32 -8.00 -5.65
CA GLU A 84 -0.35 -8.99 -6.10
C GLU A 84 0.65 -9.21 -4.97
N ARG A 85 0.87 -10.47 -4.63
CA ARG A 85 1.65 -10.81 -3.44
C ARG A 85 2.59 -11.95 -3.75
N GLU A 86 3.84 -11.81 -3.32
CA GLU A 86 4.87 -12.79 -3.53
C GLU A 86 5.74 -12.88 -2.28
N THR A 87 6.06 -14.09 -1.85
CA THR A 87 6.95 -14.36 -0.73
C THR A 87 8.01 -15.34 -1.19
N PHE A 88 9.28 -15.01 -0.95
CA PHE A 88 10.40 -15.89 -1.32
C PHE A 88 11.51 -15.81 -0.27
N GLY A 89 12.31 -16.86 -0.21
CA GLY A 89 13.44 -16.95 0.70
C GLY A 89 14.78 -16.58 0.04
N PHE A 90 15.74 -16.34 0.87
CA PHE A 90 17.11 -16.11 0.44
C PHE A 90 17.93 -17.39 0.53
#